data_61ad405e69e2100eaf60701f1c19caeb
#
_entry.id   61ad405e69e2100eaf60701f1c19caeb
#
_cell.length_a   1.000
_cell.length_b   1.000
_cell.length_c   1.000
_cell.angle_alpha   90.00
_cell.angle_beta   90.00
_cell.angle_gamma   90.00
#
_symmetry.space_group_name_H-M   'P 1'
#
loop_
_entity.id
_entity.type
_entity.pdbx_description
1 polymer ?
#
loop_
_entity_poly.entity_id
_entity_poly.type
_entity_poly.pdbx_seq_one_letter_code
_entity_poly.pdbx_strand_id
1 'polypeptide(L)'
;MVRLTYCIAALSLVLAGCGGSASVAPGVPSVAGSVPLTSSRWIPTAGESIQIQYDGKLDLSVDAAIYDLDMFDTKASVVRELHNMGRKAVCYISVGTWEKWRPDAGKFPKSVIGNKDGHWAGERWLDIRQTAILEPIMTARYQLCKKKGFDGVDPDNIAGYQSKTGFPLTAAEQLTYNKWVATEAHDLGLTVDQKNDNNQIKDLLNYFDFGVDEQCFVQGWCKQLTAYTNKNRLVVDIEYTNQMTRTRFLNKVCPSDANYKLTPILKKLEL
;
A
#
# COMPACT_ATOMS: atom_id res chain seq x y z
N MET A 1 34.64 -6.61 -1.59
CA MET A 1 34.49 -5.24 -2.15
C MET A 1 34.32 -5.41 -3.64
N VAL A 2 33.12 -5.30 -4.15
CA VAL A 2 32.88 -5.22 -5.60
C VAL A 2 32.02 -3.96 -5.78
N ARG A 3 32.62 -2.94 -6.38
CA ARG A 3 31.93 -1.71 -6.76
C ARG A 3 31.21 -1.96 -8.08
N LEU A 4 29.92 -1.83 -8.11
CA LEU A 4 29.17 -1.68 -9.37
C LEU A 4 29.20 -0.20 -9.76
N THR A 5 29.84 0.08 -10.88
CA THR A 5 29.90 1.40 -11.50
C THR A 5 28.74 1.52 -12.48
N TYR A 6 27.83 2.44 -12.23
CA TYR A 6 26.79 2.79 -13.22
C TYR A 6 27.36 3.86 -14.16
N CYS A 7 27.41 3.55 -15.47
CA CYS A 7 27.70 4.51 -16.52
C CYS A 7 26.40 5.22 -16.92
N ILE A 8 26.34 6.53 -16.71
CA ILE A 8 25.31 7.41 -17.27
C ILE A 8 25.85 7.99 -18.56
N ALA A 9 25.23 7.67 -19.69
CA ALA A 9 25.48 8.34 -20.98
C ALA A 9 24.34 9.34 -21.22
N ALA A 10 24.64 10.62 -21.14
CA ALA A 10 23.76 11.69 -21.58
C ALA A 10 23.92 11.89 -23.09
N LEU A 11 22.84 11.80 -23.84
CA LEU A 11 22.79 12.14 -25.25
C LEU A 11 21.81 13.32 -25.44
N SER A 12 22.37 14.48 -25.69
CA SER A 12 21.63 15.70 -26.01
C SER A 12 21.34 15.73 -27.50
N LEU A 13 20.09 15.76 -27.92
CA LEU A 13 19.68 16.07 -29.29
C LEU A 13 19.00 17.43 -29.33
N VAL A 14 19.64 18.38 -30.02
CA VAL A 14 19.11 19.68 -30.40
C VAL A 14 18.43 19.51 -31.78
N LEU A 15 17.16 19.84 -31.89
CA LEU A 15 16.47 19.99 -33.16
C LEU A 15 15.89 21.41 -33.27
N ALA A 16 16.45 22.19 -34.16
CA ALA A 16 15.89 23.45 -34.64
C ALA A 16 14.87 23.17 -35.73
N GLY A 17 13.73 23.79 -35.70
CA GLY A 17 12.69 23.70 -36.73
C GLY A 17 11.98 25.04 -36.93
N CYS A 18 11.93 25.50 -38.17
CA CYS A 18 11.55 26.78 -38.72
C CYS A 18 10.10 27.19 -38.49
N GLY A 19 9.90 28.52 -38.48
CA GLY A 19 8.63 29.18 -38.30
C GLY A 19 7.66 29.10 -39.47
N GLY A 20 6.37 29.32 -39.15
CA GLY A 20 5.29 29.60 -40.06
C GLY A 20 4.25 30.46 -39.37
N SER A 21 4.16 31.73 -39.78
CA SER A 21 3.15 32.65 -39.30
C SER A 21 1.79 32.35 -39.93
N ALA A 22 0.77 32.15 -39.09
CA ALA A 22 -0.63 32.15 -39.54
C ALA A 22 -1.43 33.16 -38.73
N SER A 23 -2.16 33.99 -39.43
CA SER A 23 -3.00 35.11 -38.97
C SER A 23 -4.19 34.60 -38.14
N VAL A 24 -4.45 35.28 -37.03
CA VAL A 24 -5.55 35.02 -36.09
C VAL A 24 -6.77 35.86 -36.49
N ALA A 25 -7.92 35.19 -36.71
CA ALA A 25 -9.24 35.82 -36.72
C ALA A 25 -9.85 35.78 -35.29
N PRO A 26 -10.66 36.77 -34.90
CA PRO A 26 -11.22 36.82 -33.55
C PRO A 26 -12.37 35.81 -33.41
N GLY A 27 -12.16 34.77 -32.58
CA GLY A 27 -13.13 33.73 -32.29
C GLY A 27 -13.72 33.87 -30.90
N VAL A 28 -14.98 33.60 -30.81
CA VAL A 28 -15.98 33.44 -29.79
C VAL A 28 -15.40 32.85 -28.45
N PRO A 29 -15.88 33.29 -27.24
CA PRO A 29 -15.43 32.71 -25.97
C PRO A 29 -15.86 31.28 -25.84
N SER A 30 -14.87 30.39 -25.85
CA SER A 30 -15.03 28.98 -25.57
C SER A 30 -15.37 28.80 -24.09
N VAL A 31 -16.51 28.18 -23.82
CA VAL A 31 -16.87 27.63 -22.50
C VAL A 31 -15.75 26.73 -22.05
N ALA A 32 -15.14 27.06 -20.89
CA ALA A 32 -14.13 26.25 -20.27
C ALA A 32 -14.70 24.85 -19.99
N GLY A 33 -14.41 23.91 -20.87
CA GLY A 33 -14.62 22.51 -20.61
C GLY A 33 -13.74 22.10 -19.42
N SER A 34 -14.35 21.58 -18.39
CA SER A 34 -13.66 20.93 -17.30
C SER A 34 -12.76 19.84 -17.88
N VAL A 35 -11.46 20.07 -17.93
CA VAL A 35 -10.48 19.02 -18.19
C VAL A 35 -10.62 18.01 -17.05
N PRO A 36 -10.91 16.73 -17.29
CA PRO A 36 -10.84 15.74 -16.24
C PRO A 36 -9.41 15.74 -15.75
N LEU A 37 -9.20 16.07 -14.48
CA LEU A 37 -7.95 15.81 -13.79
C LEU A 37 -7.82 14.30 -13.62
N THR A 38 -7.48 13.59 -14.67
CA THR A 38 -6.88 12.27 -14.55
C THR A 38 -5.45 12.48 -14.07
N SER A 39 -5.29 12.80 -12.78
CA SER A 39 -3.99 12.62 -12.17
C SER A 39 -3.74 11.13 -12.22
N SER A 40 -2.80 10.71 -13.08
CA SER A 40 -2.38 9.31 -13.13
C SER A 40 -1.89 8.96 -11.72
N ARG A 41 -2.63 8.09 -11.03
CA ARG A 41 -2.23 7.56 -9.73
C ARG A 41 -0.84 6.95 -9.87
N TRP A 42 0.06 7.25 -8.91
CA TRP A 42 1.35 6.59 -8.84
C TRP A 42 1.14 5.08 -8.58
N ILE A 43 1.87 4.24 -9.29
CA ILE A 43 1.88 2.79 -9.08
C ILE A 43 3.34 2.37 -8.91
N PRO A 44 3.71 1.76 -7.76
CA PRO A 44 5.08 1.33 -7.51
C PRO A 44 5.47 0.16 -8.41
N THR A 45 6.72 0.17 -8.87
CA THR A 45 7.25 -0.85 -9.77
C THR A 45 8.08 -1.89 -9.03
N ALA A 46 8.20 -3.09 -9.60
CA ALA A 46 8.98 -4.18 -9.02
C ALA A 46 10.42 -3.74 -8.76
N GLY A 47 10.92 -4.01 -7.55
CA GLY A 47 12.29 -3.70 -7.11
C GLY A 47 12.44 -2.32 -6.44
N GLU A 48 11.40 -1.49 -6.35
CA GLU A 48 11.48 -0.29 -5.52
C GLU A 48 11.69 -0.64 -4.06
N SER A 49 12.52 0.16 -3.36
CA SER A 49 12.82 -0.04 -1.94
C SER A 49 11.74 0.57 -1.06
N ILE A 50 11.44 -0.10 0.06
CA ILE A 50 10.43 0.35 1.01
C ILE A 50 10.94 0.26 2.44
N GLN A 51 10.58 1.24 3.26
CA GLN A 51 10.68 1.23 4.71
C GLN A 51 9.29 1.17 5.30
N ILE A 52 9.02 0.18 6.14
CA ILE A 52 7.78 0.03 6.89
C ILE A 52 8.06 0.32 8.35
N GLN A 53 7.32 1.25 8.96
CA GLN A 53 7.46 1.57 10.37
C GLN A 53 6.15 2.18 10.92
N TYR A 54 5.46 1.46 11.80
CA TYR A 54 4.17 1.88 12.36
C TYR A 54 4.27 2.38 13.80
N ASP A 55 5.37 2.07 14.51
CA ASP A 55 5.56 2.46 15.90
C ASP A 55 6.93 3.11 16.16
N GLY A 56 7.05 3.76 17.31
CA GLY A 56 8.27 4.36 17.79
C GLY A 56 8.67 5.67 17.10
N LYS A 57 9.93 6.06 17.27
CA LYS A 57 10.48 7.24 16.61
C LYS A 57 10.80 6.91 15.16
N LEU A 58 10.14 7.58 14.23
CA LEU A 58 10.36 7.37 12.79
C LEU A 58 11.82 7.63 12.40
N ASP A 59 12.39 6.66 11.67
CA ASP A 59 13.73 6.76 11.09
C ASP A 59 13.64 7.13 9.60
N LEU A 60 13.75 8.41 9.31
CA LEU A 60 13.73 8.95 7.94
C LEU A 60 15.11 8.88 7.26
N SER A 61 16.14 8.36 7.94
CA SER A 61 17.49 8.20 7.38
C SER A 61 17.65 6.95 6.50
N VAL A 62 16.69 6.03 6.57
CA VAL A 62 16.70 4.82 5.72
C VAL A 62 16.60 5.23 4.26
N ASP A 63 17.50 4.73 3.42
CA ASP A 63 17.47 4.99 1.98
C ASP A 63 16.42 4.10 1.29
N ALA A 64 15.16 4.54 1.34
CA ALA A 64 14.03 3.87 0.72
C ALA A 64 13.23 4.84 -0.15
N ALA A 65 12.76 4.36 -1.29
CA ALA A 65 11.92 5.13 -2.20
C ALA A 65 10.51 5.36 -1.63
N ILE A 66 10.03 4.40 -0.83
CA ILE A 66 8.69 4.37 -0.29
C ILE A 66 8.78 4.25 1.23
N TYR A 67 7.92 4.96 1.94
CA TYR A 67 7.71 4.83 3.38
C TYR A 67 6.26 4.46 3.66
N ASP A 68 6.05 3.35 4.36
CA ASP A 68 4.74 2.91 4.83
C ASP A 68 4.65 3.17 6.33
N LEU A 69 3.71 4.02 6.71
CA LEU A 69 3.64 4.67 8.01
C LEU A 69 2.22 4.69 8.55
N ASP A 70 2.08 4.60 9.88
CA ASP A 70 0.78 4.64 10.56
C ASP A 70 -0.03 5.90 10.23
N MET A 71 -1.33 5.70 9.98
CA MET A 71 -2.26 6.77 9.62
C MET A 71 -2.41 7.82 10.70
N PHE A 72 -2.60 7.41 11.96
CA PHE A 72 -2.92 8.35 13.05
C PHE A 72 -1.66 9.04 13.59
N ASP A 73 -0.58 8.29 13.79
CA ASP A 73 0.61 8.74 14.47
C ASP A 73 1.55 9.55 13.56
N THR A 74 1.45 9.36 12.24
CA THR A 74 2.22 10.14 11.28
C THR A 74 1.62 11.53 11.04
N LYS A 75 2.42 12.58 11.26
CA LYS A 75 2.03 13.96 10.98
C LYS A 75 2.12 14.29 9.48
N ALA A 76 1.24 15.13 8.97
CA ALA A 76 1.32 15.63 7.58
C ALA A 76 2.66 16.33 7.25
N SER A 77 3.37 16.88 8.26
CA SER A 77 4.71 17.44 8.06
C SER A 77 5.75 16.38 7.70
N VAL A 78 5.64 15.16 8.24
CA VAL A 78 6.52 14.04 7.90
C VAL A 78 6.30 13.60 6.46
N VAL A 79 5.05 13.49 6.03
CA VAL A 79 4.72 13.16 4.63
C VAL A 79 5.31 14.20 3.67
N ARG A 80 5.17 15.50 3.99
CA ARG A 80 5.80 16.56 3.19
C ARG A 80 7.32 16.48 3.17
N GLU A 81 7.94 16.13 4.30
CA GLU A 81 9.39 15.93 4.38
C GLU A 81 9.85 14.80 3.46
N LEU A 82 9.15 13.66 3.46
CA LEU A 82 9.41 12.56 2.53
C LEU A 82 9.27 13.00 1.07
N HIS A 83 8.24 13.76 0.72
CA HIS A 83 8.08 14.30 -0.63
C HIS A 83 9.21 15.26 -1.02
N ASN A 84 9.68 16.09 -0.09
CA ASN A 84 10.84 16.98 -0.35
C ASN A 84 12.14 16.18 -0.59
N MET A 85 12.23 14.95 -0.08
CA MET A 85 13.32 14.02 -0.35
C MET A 85 13.09 13.20 -1.64
N GLY A 86 12.00 13.46 -2.39
CA GLY A 86 11.63 12.68 -3.58
C GLY A 86 11.05 11.29 -3.29
N ARG A 87 10.63 11.03 -2.05
CA ARG A 87 10.11 9.74 -1.59
C ARG A 87 8.59 9.71 -1.61
N LYS A 88 8.01 8.52 -1.66
CA LYS A 88 6.58 8.28 -1.57
C LYS A 88 6.17 7.84 -0.17
N ALA A 89 4.92 8.11 0.20
CA ALA A 89 4.36 7.73 1.50
C ALA A 89 3.08 6.92 1.32
N VAL A 90 3.04 5.73 1.92
CA VAL A 90 1.88 4.85 2.03
C VAL A 90 1.33 4.94 3.44
N CYS A 91 0.02 4.85 3.58
CA CYS A 91 -0.71 5.06 4.83
C CYS A 91 -1.27 3.75 5.34
N TYR A 92 -0.69 3.18 6.39
CA TYR A 92 -1.21 1.99 7.04
C TYR A 92 -2.54 2.25 7.74
N ILE A 93 -3.52 1.39 7.47
CA ILE A 93 -4.87 1.44 8.05
C ILE A 93 -5.36 0.01 8.30
N SER A 94 -5.68 -0.39 9.52
CA SER A 94 -6.47 -1.61 9.67
C SER A 94 -7.91 -1.37 9.21
N VAL A 95 -8.36 -2.14 8.21
CA VAL A 95 -9.73 -2.09 7.67
C VAL A 95 -10.56 -3.31 8.06
N GLY A 96 -9.90 -4.39 8.51
CA GLY A 96 -10.57 -5.64 8.93
C GLY A 96 -10.66 -5.82 10.44
N THR A 97 -10.02 -4.95 11.23
CA THR A 97 -10.05 -5.01 12.69
C THR A 97 -10.37 -3.68 13.33
N TRP A 98 -10.90 -3.75 14.56
CA TRP A 98 -11.08 -2.66 15.49
C TRP A 98 -9.90 -2.63 16.45
N GLU A 99 -9.27 -1.47 16.59
CA GLU A 99 -8.13 -1.23 17.45
C GLU A 99 -8.54 -0.29 18.58
N LYS A 100 -8.50 -0.79 19.83
CA LYS A 100 -8.96 -0.08 21.04
C LYS A 100 -8.31 1.30 21.22
N TRP A 101 -7.06 1.43 20.81
CA TRP A 101 -6.24 2.63 21.04
C TRP A 101 -6.44 3.73 20.03
N ARG A 102 -7.14 3.46 18.92
CA ARG A 102 -7.34 4.46 17.86
C ARG A 102 -8.30 5.58 18.29
N PRO A 103 -8.05 6.82 17.89
CA PRO A 103 -8.88 7.96 18.27
C PRO A 103 -10.36 7.82 17.87
N ASP A 104 -10.61 7.05 16.80
CA ASP A 104 -11.96 6.81 16.25
C ASP A 104 -12.61 5.51 16.73
N ALA A 105 -11.97 4.78 17.66
CA ALA A 105 -12.48 3.50 18.16
C ALA A 105 -13.95 3.58 18.68
N GLY A 106 -14.32 4.71 19.25
CA GLY A 106 -15.70 4.95 19.73
C GLY A 106 -16.77 5.06 18.66
N LYS A 107 -16.40 5.17 17.37
CA LYS A 107 -17.37 5.21 16.26
C LYS A 107 -17.90 3.82 15.87
N PHE A 108 -17.23 2.76 16.28
CA PHE A 108 -17.61 1.40 15.96
C PHE A 108 -18.62 0.88 16.99
N PRO A 109 -19.86 0.56 16.59
CA PRO A 109 -20.82 -0.05 17.51
C PRO A 109 -20.38 -1.47 17.88
N LYS A 110 -20.74 -1.90 19.08
CA LYS A 110 -20.36 -3.24 19.58
C LYS A 110 -20.81 -4.39 18.70
N SER A 111 -21.89 -4.19 17.94
CA SER A 111 -22.47 -5.20 17.03
C SER A 111 -21.53 -5.62 15.91
N VAL A 112 -20.57 -4.78 15.50
CA VAL A 112 -19.61 -5.10 14.45
C VAL A 112 -18.25 -5.55 15.00
N ILE A 113 -18.06 -5.58 16.33
CA ILE A 113 -16.80 -5.95 16.98
C ILE A 113 -16.84 -7.40 17.42
N GLY A 114 -16.06 -8.24 16.81
CA GLY A 114 -16.01 -9.69 17.01
C GLY A 114 -15.00 -10.18 18.05
N ASN A 115 -14.39 -11.32 17.78
CA ASN A 115 -13.36 -11.93 18.61
C ASN A 115 -12.05 -11.11 18.62
N LYS A 116 -11.21 -11.35 19.63
CA LYS A 116 -9.82 -10.83 19.64
C LYS A 116 -9.09 -11.37 18.41
N ASP A 117 -8.23 -10.54 17.81
CA ASP A 117 -7.35 -10.99 16.74
C ASP A 117 -6.37 -12.08 17.23
N GLY A 118 -5.88 -11.95 18.44
CA GLY A 118 -5.00 -12.93 19.07
C GLY A 118 -3.51 -12.57 19.01
N HIS A 119 -3.12 -11.67 18.14
CA HIS A 119 -1.74 -11.20 18.00
C HIS A 119 -1.50 -9.90 18.77
N TRP A 120 -2.45 -8.95 18.71
CA TRP A 120 -2.31 -7.64 19.32
C TRP A 120 -3.31 -7.40 20.45
N ALA A 121 -2.80 -6.98 21.61
CA ALA A 121 -3.63 -6.72 22.78
C ALA A 121 -4.55 -5.51 22.55
N GLY A 122 -5.86 -5.73 22.52
CA GLY A 122 -6.85 -4.67 22.28
C GLY A 122 -7.36 -4.60 20.86
N GLU A 123 -6.90 -5.48 19.98
CA GLU A 123 -7.38 -5.61 18.61
C GLU A 123 -8.45 -6.71 18.49
N ARG A 124 -9.45 -6.47 17.65
CA ARG A 124 -10.60 -7.38 17.46
C ARG A 124 -11.08 -7.32 16.02
N TRP A 125 -11.44 -8.47 15.48
CA TRP A 125 -12.00 -8.58 14.14
C TRP A 125 -13.30 -7.79 13.97
N LEU A 126 -13.52 -7.29 12.76
CA LEU A 126 -14.76 -6.61 12.36
C LEU A 126 -15.68 -7.53 11.55
N ASP A 127 -16.99 -7.32 11.68
CA ASP A 127 -17.97 -7.90 10.77
C ASP A 127 -18.03 -7.09 9.47
N ILE A 128 -17.17 -7.43 8.53
CA ILE A 128 -17.03 -6.73 7.25
C ILE A 128 -18.28 -6.79 6.36
N ARG A 129 -19.27 -7.59 6.72
CA ARG A 129 -20.57 -7.65 6.03
C ARG A 129 -21.44 -6.44 6.35
N GLN A 130 -21.15 -5.74 7.45
CA GLN A 130 -21.89 -4.57 7.90
C GLN A 130 -21.38 -3.30 7.21
N THR A 131 -21.38 -3.31 5.87
CA THR A 131 -20.79 -2.24 5.06
C THR A 131 -21.43 -0.88 5.32
N ALA A 132 -22.74 -0.81 5.50
CA ALA A 132 -23.45 0.42 5.84
C ALA A 132 -22.94 1.10 7.14
N ILE A 133 -22.35 0.32 8.06
CA ILE A 133 -21.76 0.82 9.31
C ILE A 133 -20.27 1.14 9.11
N LEU A 134 -19.54 0.26 8.43
CA LEU A 134 -18.09 0.35 8.31
C LEU A 134 -17.62 1.35 7.25
N GLU A 135 -18.30 1.41 6.10
CA GLU A 135 -17.92 2.30 5.00
C GLU A 135 -17.76 3.76 5.44
N PRO A 136 -18.70 4.41 6.15
CA PRO A 136 -18.51 5.80 6.56
C PRO A 136 -17.30 6.02 7.47
N ILE A 137 -16.95 5.02 8.30
CA ILE A 137 -15.80 5.10 9.21
C ILE A 137 -14.51 4.93 8.42
N MET A 138 -14.44 3.94 7.53
CA MET A 138 -13.25 3.66 6.71
C MET A 138 -13.02 4.75 5.67
N THR A 139 -14.07 5.26 5.01
CA THR A 139 -13.96 6.42 4.12
C THR A 139 -13.36 7.63 4.85
N ALA A 140 -13.74 7.88 6.10
CA ALA A 140 -13.14 8.96 6.89
C ALA A 140 -11.65 8.71 7.17
N ARG A 141 -11.22 7.46 7.38
CA ARG A 141 -9.81 7.07 7.51
C ARG A 141 -9.05 7.33 6.20
N TYR A 142 -9.56 6.87 5.06
CA TYR A 142 -8.95 7.12 3.74
C TYR A 142 -8.82 8.62 3.44
N GLN A 143 -9.88 9.40 3.73
CA GLN A 143 -9.86 10.86 3.61
C GLN A 143 -8.80 11.51 4.51
N LEU A 144 -8.56 10.95 5.71
CA LEU A 144 -7.50 11.44 6.59
C LEU A 144 -6.11 11.18 5.99
N CYS A 145 -5.85 9.99 5.41
CA CYS A 145 -4.62 9.71 4.68
C CYS A 145 -4.42 10.70 3.53
N LYS A 146 -5.45 10.89 2.71
CA LYS A 146 -5.41 11.88 1.62
C LYS A 146 -5.13 13.29 2.10
N LYS A 147 -5.81 13.71 3.17
CA LYS A 147 -5.63 15.04 3.78
C LYS A 147 -4.21 15.24 4.33
N LYS A 148 -3.57 14.19 4.85
CA LYS A 148 -2.18 14.23 5.33
C LYS A 148 -1.18 14.25 4.18
N GLY A 149 -1.60 13.94 2.94
CA GLY A 149 -0.80 13.99 1.73
C GLY A 149 -0.19 12.65 1.32
N PHE A 150 -0.60 11.54 1.90
CA PHE A 150 -0.13 10.22 1.49
C PHE A 150 -0.43 9.95 0.00
N ASP A 151 0.44 9.18 -0.65
CA ASP A 151 0.32 8.78 -2.06
C ASP A 151 -0.49 7.49 -2.23
N GLY A 152 -0.52 6.65 -1.20
CA GLY A 152 -1.22 5.36 -1.19
C GLY A 152 -1.68 4.94 0.20
N VAL A 153 -2.33 3.78 0.26
CA VAL A 153 -2.79 3.14 1.50
C VAL A 153 -2.40 1.67 1.53
N ASP A 154 -2.04 1.18 2.73
CA ASP A 154 -1.89 -0.24 3.09
C ASP A 154 -3.09 -0.63 3.98
N PRO A 155 -4.12 -1.27 3.40
CA PRO A 155 -5.32 -1.68 4.12
C PRO A 155 -5.12 -3.06 4.75
N ASP A 156 -4.75 -3.12 6.00
CA ASP A 156 -4.48 -4.37 6.72
C ASP A 156 -5.73 -5.14 7.14
N ASN A 157 -5.53 -6.43 7.45
CA ASN A 157 -6.56 -7.36 7.94
C ASN A 157 -7.66 -7.68 6.92
N ILE A 158 -7.31 -7.78 5.64
CA ILE A 158 -8.24 -8.06 4.53
C ILE A 158 -8.42 -9.56 4.23
N ALA A 159 -8.06 -10.44 5.16
CA ALA A 159 -8.20 -11.90 5.04
C ALA A 159 -8.98 -12.53 6.21
N GLY A 160 -9.86 -11.78 6.88
CA GLY A 160 -10.59 -12.19 8.08
C GLY A 160 -11.40 -13.47 7.94
N TYR A 161 -11.87 -13.83 6.73
CA TYR A 161 -12.60 -15.08 6.48
C TYR A 161 -11.77 -16.35 6.77
N GLN A 162 -10.45 -16.20 6.85
CA GLN A 162 -9.54 -17.31 7.21
C GLN A 162 -9.32 -17.41 8.73
N SER A 163 -9.91 -16.49 9.51
CA SER A 163 -9.69 -16.35 10.95
C SER A 163 -10.94 -16.62 11.79
N LYS A 164 -10.75 -16.84 13.08
CA LYS A 164 -11.87 -17.02 14.04
C LYS A 164 -12.42 -15.65 14.48
N THR A 165 -13.02 -14.92 13.55
CA THR A 165 -13.47 -13.55 13.77
C THR A 165 -14.64 -13.42 14.75
N GLY A 166 -15.38 -14.48 15.03
CA GLY A 166 -16.66 -14.45 15.75
C GLY A 166 -17.86 -14.25 14.83
N PHE A 167 -17.61 -14.07 13.54
CA PHE A 167 -18.62 -13.95 12.49
C PHE A 167 -18.42 -15.02 11.43
N PRO A 168 -19.48 -15.56 10.81
CA PRO A 168 -19.35 -16.56 9.74
C PRO A 168 -19.02 -15.89 8.41
N LEU A 169 -17.84 -15.27 8.33
CA LEU A 169 -17.37 -14.61 7.12
C LEU A 169 -17.02 -15.65 6.05
N THR A 170 -17.48 -15.40 4.83
CA THR A 170 -17.16 -16.23 3.66
C THR A 170 -16.10 -15.54 2.79
N ALA A 171 -15.39 -16.35 1.98
CA ALA A 171 -14.45 -15.82 1.00
C ALA A 171 -15.11 -14.83 0.00
N ALA A 172 -16.38 -15.07 -0.36
CA ALA A 172 -17.11 -14.20 -1.28
C ALA A 172 -17.45 -12.84 -0.65
N GLU A 173 -17.82 -12.81 0.63
CA GLU A 173 -18.06 -11.57 1.38
C GLU A 173 -16.76 -10.78 1.54
N GLN A 174 -15.66 -11.47 1.88
CA GLN A 174 -14.34 -10.84 1.95
C GLN A 174 -13.93 -10.25 0.60
N LEU A 175 -14.08 -10.99 -0.49
CA LEU A 175 -13.76 -10.52 -1.83
C LEU A 175 -14.55 -9.25 -2.18
N THR A 176 -15.84 -9.21 -1.82
CA THR A 176 -16.69 -8.04 -2.05
C THR A 176 -16.18 -6.82 -1.27
N TYR A 177 -15.85 -7.03 0.01
CA TYR A 177 -15.30 -5.99 0.87
C TYR A 177 -13.94 -5.49 0.36
N ASN A 178 -13.03 -6.40 -0.01
CA ASN A 178 -11.71 -6.04 -0.52
C ASN A 178 -11.77 -5.23 -1.83
N LYS A 179 -12.72 -5.55 -2.71
CA LYS A 179 -12.94 -4.75 -3.93
C LYS A 179 -13.43 -3.34 -3.60
N TRP A 180 -14.31 -3.20 -2.61
CA TRP A 180 -14.74 -1.89 -2.14
C TRP A 180 -13.55 -1.11 -1.52
N VAL A 181 -12.75 -1.74 -0.65
CA VAL A 181 -11.54 -1.18 -0.05
C VAL A 181 -10.62 -0.57 -1.12
N ALA A 182 -10.37 -1.31 -2.19
CA ALA A 182 -9.52 -0.84 -3.28
C ALA A 182 -10.17 0.31 -4.07
N THR A 183 -11.48 0.22 -4.33
CA THR A 183 -12.23 1.25 -5.07
C THR A 183 -12.23 2.57 -4.31
N GLU A 184 -12.46 2.54 -3.00
CA GLU A 184 -12.44 3.72 -2.13
C GLU A 184 -11.09 4.46 -2.18
N ALA A 185 -9.97 3.72 -2.17
CA ALA A 185 -8.65 4.32 -2.34
C ALA A 185 -8.50 4.99 -3.71
N HIS A 186 -8.94 4.31 -4.77
CA HIS A 186 -8.85 4.81 -6.14
C HIS A 186 -9.70 6.06 -6.36
N ASP A 187 -10.90 6.13 -5.80
CA ASP A 187 -11.79 7.30 -5.91
C ASP A 187 -11.17 8.56 -5.27
N LEU A 188 -10.29 8.37 -4.28
CA LEU A 188 -9.50 9.43 -3.67
C LEU A 188 -8.17 9.68 -4.41
N GLY A 189 -7.86 8.93 -5.47
CA GLY A 189 -6.59 9.02 -6.20
C GLY A 189 -5.39 8.49 -5.41
N LEU A 190 -5.63 7.58 -4.47
CA LEU A 190 -4.60 6.88 -3.69
C LEU A 190 -4.28 5.55 -4.36
N THR A 191 -3.01 5.17 -4.35
CA THR A 191 -2.55 3.80 -4.65
C THR A 191 -2.96 2.88 -3.50
N VAL A 192 -3.17 1.60 -3.78
CA VAL A 192 -3.55 0.63 -2.74
C VAL A 192 -2.85 -0.70 -2.95
N ASP A 193 -2.31 -1.29 -1.88
CA ASP A 193 -1.76 -2.63 -1.93
C ASP A 193 -2.76 -3.70 -1.47
N GLN A 194 -2.51 -4.91 -1.94
CA GLN A 194 -3.11 -6.10 -1.39
C GLN A 194 -2.24 -6.61 -0.24
N LYS A 195 -2.70 -6.42 0.99
CA LYS A 195 -2.06 -6.99 2.18
C LYS A 195 -2.45 -8.45 2.34
N ASN A 196 -1.48 -9.37 2.21
CA ASN A 196 -1.75 -10.80 2.33
C ASN A 196 -2.92 -11.28 1.40
N ASP A 197 -3.83 -12.13 1.90
CA ASP A 197 -4.99 -12.72 1.18
C ASP A 197 -4.62 -13.38 -0.15
N ASN A 198 -3.58 -14.21 -0.12
CA ASN A 198 -3.00 -14.86 -1.30
C ASN A 198 -3.97 -15.76 -2.06
N ASN A 199 -5.00 -16.28 -1.37
CA ASN A 199 -6.01 -17.14 -1.97
C ASN A 199 -6.91 -16.38 -2.97
N GLN A 200 -7.01 -15.05 -2.86
CA GLN A 200 -7.85 -14.20 -3.70
C GLN A 200 -7.06 -13.36 -4.71
N ILE A 201 -5.73 -13.54 -4.83
CA ILE A 201 -4.87 -12.74 -5.74
C ILE A 201 -5.45 -12.65 -7.16
N LYS A 202 -5.96 -13.77 -7.72
CA LYS A 202 -6.49 -13.78 -9.09
C LYS A 202 -7.67 -12.84 -9.29
N ASP A 203 -8.53 -12.75 -8.28
CA ASP A 203 -9.75 -11.95 -8.31
C ASP A 203 -9.50 -10.49 -7.92
N LEU A 204 -8.40 -10.22 -7.18
CA LEU A 204 -8.03 -8.90 -6.66
C LEU A 204 -6.96 -8.18 -7.50
N LEU A 205 -6.20 -8.89 -8.32
CA LEU A 205 -5.06 -8.36 -9.10
C LEU A 205 -5.39 -7.11 -9.94
N ASN A 206 -6.64 -6.95 -10.38
CA ASN A 206 -7.07 -5.80 -11.16
C ASN A 206 -7.67 -4.66 -10.31
N TYR A 207 -7.82 -4.89 -9.02
CA TYR A 207 -8.31 -3.91 -8.05
C TYR A 207 -7.17 -3.27 -7.26
N PHE A 208 -6.14 -4.04 -6.89
CA PHE A 208 -5.01 -3.56 -6.13
C PHE A 208 -3.83 -3.23 -7.06
N ASP A 209 -3.02 -2.26 -6.68
CA ASP A 209 -1.94 -1.74 -7.52
C ASP A 209 -0.61 -2.46 -7.29
N PHE A 210 -0.36 -2.93 -6.07
CA PHE A 210 0.86 -3.65 -5.67
C PHE A 210 0.54 -4.63 -4.54
N GLY A 211 1.53 -5.30 -3.96
CA GLY A 211 1.32 -6.26 -2.87
C GLY A 211 2.24 -6.02 -1.70
N VAL A 212 1.73 -6.23 -0.49
CA VAL A 212 2.50 -6.34 0.75
C VAL A 212 2.12 -7.65 1.41
N ASP A 213 3.09 -8.55 1.54
CA ASP A 213 2.88 -9.89 2.06
C ASP A 213 3.80 -10.18 3.24
N GLU A 214 3.30 -10.94 4.19
CA GLU A 214 4.04 -11.31 5.38
C GLU A 214 4.42 -12.77 5.32
N GLN A 215 5.74 -13.04 5.45
CA GLN A 215 6.29 -14.36 5.62
C GLN A 215 6.07 -15.31 4.43
N CYS A 216 5.98 -14.78 3.21
CA CYS A 216 5.74 -15.61 2.05
C CYS A 216 6.80 -16.69 1.88
N PHE A 217 8.07 -16.42 2.24
CA PHE A 217 9.14 -17.41 2.19
C PHE A 217 8.98 -18.48 3.26
N VAL A 218 8.73 -18.09 4.51
CA VAL A 218 8.53 -19.04 5.63
C VAL A 218 7.31 -19.94 5.37
N GLN A 219 6.25 -19.37 4.85
CA GLN A 219 4.99 -20.08 4.58
C GLN A 219 4.98 -20.83 3.24
N GLY A 220 5.89 -20.49 2.31
CA GLY A 220 6.05 -21.21 1.04
C GLY A 220 5.14 -20.75 -0.10
N TRP A 221 4.58 -19.57 -0.06
CA TRP A 221 3.66 -19.07 -1.10
C TRP A 221 4.18 -17.92 -1.97
N CYS A 222 5.44 -17.46 -1.82
CA CYS A 222 6.01 -16.36 -2.60
C CYS A 222 5.77 -16.46 -4.12
N LYS A 223 5.73 -17.68 -4.67
CA LYS A 223 5.44 -17.90 -6.09
C LYS A 223 4.07 -17.35 -6.52
N GLN A 224 3.07 -17.31 -5.63
CA GLN A 224 1.73 -16.79 -5.98
C GLN A 224 1.78 -15.29 -6.25
N LEU A 225 2.68 -14.58 -5.57
CA LEU A 225 2.86 -13.14 -5.66
C LEU A 225 3.42 -12.69 -7.02
N THR A 226 3.97 -13.63 -7.82
CA THR A 226 4.42 -13.31 -9.19
C THR A 226 3.30 -12.83 -10.11
N ALA A 227 2.05 -12.98 -9.72
CA ALA A 227 0.92 -12.37 -10.42
C ALA A 227 1.08 -10.84 -10.54
N TYR A 228 1.60 -10.17 -9.51
CA TYR A 228 1.91 -8.75 -9.49
C TYR A 228 3.23 -8.44 -10.21
N THR A 229 4.32 -9.12 -9.85
CA THR A 229 5.67 -8.81 -10.39
C THR A 229 5.79 -9.10 -11.89
N ASN A 230 5.01 -10.04 -12.44
CA ASN A 230 4.89 -10.26 -13.88
C ASN A 230 4.22 -9.08 -14.63
N LYS A 231 3.51 -8.21 -13.91
CA LYS A 231 2.98 -6.94 -14.41
C LYS A 231 3.88 -5.75 -14.07
N ASN A 232 5.11 -6.00 -13.64
CA ASN A 232 6.07 -5.01 -13.17
C ASN A 232 5.55 -4.15 -11.99
N ARG A 233 4.75 -4.73 -11.10
CA ARG A 233 4.25 -4.08 -9.89
C ARG A 233 5.06 -4.53 -8.70
N LEU A 234 5.28 -3.62 -7.75
CA LEU A 234 5.96 -3.93 -6.49
C LEU A 234 5.25 -5.05 -5.72
N VAL A 235 6.03 -5.94 -5.14
CA VAL A 235 5.57 -6.80 -4.05
C VAL A 235 6.64 -6.80 -2.96
N VAL A 236 6.23 -6.50 -1.75
CA VAL A 236 7.07 -6.55 -0.56
C VAL A 236 6.85 -7.90 0.13
N ASP A 237 7.94 -8.60 0.48
CA ASP A 237 7.90 -9.75 1.39
C ASP A 237 8.49 -9.34 2.74
N ILE A 238 7.66 -9.33 3.78
CA ILE A 238 8.07 -8.99 5.14
C ILE A 238 8.36 -10.27 5.90
N GLU A 239 9.64 -10.51 6.20
CA GLU A 239 10.03 -11.60 7.09
C GLU A 239 10.40 -11.07 8.48
N TYR A 240 10.17 -11.85 9.52
CA TYR A 240 10.31 -11.40 10.91
C TYR A 240 11.47 -12.03 11.66
N THR A 241 12.19 -11.22 12.46
CA THR A 241 13.38 -11.63 13.23
C THR A 241 13.10 -12.64 14.32
N ASN A 242 11.84 -12.78 14.78
CA ASN A 242 11.44 -13.81 15.74
C ASN A 242 11.36 -15.21 15.11
N GLN A 243 11.30 -15.32 13.77
CA GLN A 243 11.26 -16.59 13.03
C GLN A 243 12.49 -16.82 12.17
N MET A 244 13.30 -15.78 11.95
CA MET A 244 14.41 -15.85 11.01
C MET A 244 15.62 -15.03 11.49
N THR A 245 16.82 -15.60 11.36
CA THR A 245 18.06 -14.84 11.56
C THR A 245 18.39 -14.01 10.33
N ARG A 246 19.12 -12.89 10.54
CA ARG A 246 19.64 -12.07 9.43
C ARG A 246 20.48 -12.88 8.44
N THR A 247 21.27 -13.81 8.92
CA THR A 247 22.08 -14.70 8.05
C THR A 247 21.21 -15.58 7.15
N ARG A 248 20.14 -16.18 7.71
CA ARG A 248 19.18 -16.97 6.91
C ARG A 248 18.46 -16.09 5.89
N PHE A 249 18.04 -14.91 6.27
CA PHE A 249 17.40 -13.94 5.38
C PHE A 249 18.29 -13.64 4.17
N LEU A 250 19.52 -13.19 4.41
CA LEU A 250 20.47 -12.84 3.33
C LEU A 250 20.84 -14.02 2.42
N ASN A 251 20.94 -15.23 2.98
CA ASN A 251 21.43 -16.39 2.24
C ASN A 251 20.31 -17.22 1.59
N LYS A 252 19.07 -17.08 2.00
CA LYS A 252 17.95 -17.89 1.53
C LYS A 252 16.79 -17.06 0.98
N VAL A 253 16.32 -16.05 1.71
CA VAL A 253 15.18 -15.22 1.27
C VAL A 253 15.58 -14.34 0.11
N CYS A 254 16.61 -13.51 0.27
CA CYS A 254 17.00 -12.58 -0.78
C CYS A 254 17.27 -13.25 -2.15
N PRO A 255 17.98 -14.40 -2.24
CA PRO A 255 18.10 -15.10 -3.52
C PRO A 255 16.82 -15.73 -4.04
N SER A 256 15.93 -16.20 -3.16
CA SER A 256 14.62 -16.75 -3.53
C SER A 256 13.73 -15.65 -4.13
N ASP A 257 13.65 -14.52 -3.43
CA ASP A 257 12.78 -13.40 -3.81
C ASP A 257 13.27 -12.72 -5.08
N ALA A 258 14.58 -12.65 -5.29
CA ALA A 258 15.15 -12.19 -6.55
C ALA A 258 14.64 -12.97 -7.77
N ASN A 259 14.42 -14.29 -7.63
CA ASN A 259 13.85 -15.12 -8.71
C ASN A 259 12.38 -14.77 -9.02
N TYR A 260 11.66 -14.23 -8.05
CA TYR A 260 10.26 -13.79 -8.16
C TYR A 260 10.12 -12.26 -8.34
N LYS A 261 11.25 -11.52 -8.32
CA LYS A 261 11.30 -10.05 -8.35
C LYS A 261 10.53 -9.41 -7.19
N LEU A 262 10.54 -10.03 -6.02
CA LEU A 262 10.00 -9.47 -4.79
C LEU A 262 11.02 -8.52 -4.15
N THR A 263 10.54 -7.63 -3.31
CA THR A 263 11.36 -6.75 -2.46
C THR A 263 11.31 -7.28 -1.02
N PRO A 264 12.28 -8.15 -0.60
CA PRO A 264 12.26 -8.70 0.75
C PRO A 264 12.77 -7.69 1.77
N ILE A 265 12.13 -7.63 2.93
CA ILE A 265 12.59 -6.88 4.09
C ILE A 265 12.55 -7.76 5.34
N LEU A 266 13.52 -7.57 6.24
CA LEU A 266 13.58 -8.26 7.53
C LEU A 266 13.28 -7.28 8.66
N LYS A 267 12.21 -7.51 9.39
CA LYS A 267 11.71 -6.62 10.43
C LYS A 267 11.62 -7.31 11.80
N LYS A 268 11.49 -6.52 12.86
CA LYS A 268 10.91 -7.01 14.11
C LYS A 268 9.40 -7.16 13.92
N LEU A 269 8.75 -7.91 14.78
CA LEU A 269 7.29 -8.09 14.70
C LEU A 269 6.56 -6.78 15.02
N GLU A 270 7.11 -6.00 15.92
CA GLU A 270 6.66 -4.61 16.17
C GLU A 270 7.28 -3.72 15.07
N LEU A 271 6.46 -3.35 14.11
CA LEU A 271 6.84 -2.58 12.91
C LEU A 271 6.96 -1.07 13.19
#